data_98ec4d3cdbbce31cd54fe7be2295cf3e
#
_entry.id   98ec4d3cdbbce31cd54fe7be2295cf3e
#
_cell.length_a   1.000
_cell.length_b   1.000
_cell.length_c   1.000
_cell.angle_alpha   90.00
_cell.angle_beta   90.00
_cell.angle_gamma   90.00
#
_symmetry.space_group_name_H-M   'P 1'
#
loop_
_entity.id
_entity.type
_entity.pdbx_description
1 polymer ?
#
loop_
_entity_poly.entity_id
_entity_poly.type
_entity_poly.pdbx_seq_one_letter_code
_entity_poly.pdbx_strand_id
1 'polypeptide(L)'
;MANEMKKAAPFGMKDKVGYMFGDFGNDFTFLLSSSFLMKFYTDVMGVNAAIVGMVMMIARFVDAFTDVGMGQIVDHSKPTKDGKFRPWIKRMCGPVAIASFLIYQSGLAGMPYGFKVAWLFITYILWGSIFYTSINIPYGSMASAVSADPKDRAELSTWRTIGSTLANMVIGVATPMVAYVVVDGKTVMSGSRMTIIAGVFSICAILCYIVCFKLTRERVEVPASSQKVSASAIFKSIFTNRALLGIIVAAIFVLLSQLTVMSLAGYVYPNVYGSAAAQSTASLLGTVVMLIVCAPFASKLAAKFGKKELAVASSICSALVWLVCLIWRPASVWGFVACYILANIGMGFFNTIIWAMITDVIDDAEVRSGIREDGTIYSVYSFARKLGQAFSSGLVGTLLGIIGYTEATAFDPAVTRGIFNMACIAPIIGFVCIVLALVFLYPLNKKKVEENVAALAARRNSK
;
A
#
# COMPACT_ATOMS: atom_id res chain seq x y z
N MET A 1 -32.15 11.03 -14.65
CA MET A 1 -30.70 10.83 -14.48
C MET A 1 -29.86 11.88 -15.22
N ALA A 2 -29.85 11.93 -16.55
CA ALA A 2 -29.10 12.98 -17.29
C ALA A 2 -29.43 14.40 -16.87
N ASN A 3 -30.68 14.70 -16.49
CA ASN A 3 -31.11 16.01 -15.99
C ASN A 3 -30.66 16.34 -14.57
N GLU A 4 -30.43 15.35 -13.71
CA GLU A 4 -29.92 15.55 -12.34
C GLU A 4 -28.40 15.68 -12.33
N MET A 5 -27.68 14.95 -13.19
CA MET A 5 -26.24 15.12 -13.40
C MET A 5 -25.89 16.52 -13.95
N LYS A 6 -26.71 17.06 -14.85
CA LYS A 6 -26.58 18.45 -15.35
C LYS A 6 -26.86 19.54 -14.30
N LYS A 7 -27.57 19.21 -13.20
CA LYS A 7 -27.87 20.14 -12.09
C LYS A 7 -26.86 20.02 -10.92
N ALA A 8 -25.87 19.12 -11.00
CA ALA A 8 -24.86 19.01 -9.96
C ALA A 8 -23.99 20.28 -9.89
N ALA A 9 -23.69 20.74 -8.68
CA ALA A 9 -22.78 21.87 -8.49
C ALA A 9 -21.42 21.58 -9.18
N PRO A 10 -20.70 22.60 -9.68
CA PRO A 10 -19.41 22.41 -10.33
C PRO A 10 -18.42 21.71 -9.40
N PHE A 11 -17.41 21.08 -10.00
CA PHE A 11 -16.30 20.46 -9.26
C PHE A 11 -15.65 21.46 -8.31
N GLY A 12 -15.35 21.06 -7.10
CA GLY A 12 -14.80 21.97 -6.11
C GLY A 12 -14.25 21.29 -4.85
N MET A 13 -13.98 22.08 -3.83
CA MET A 13 -13.35 21.63 -2.58
C MET A 13 -14.12 20.49 -1.88
N LYS A 14 -15.46 20.48 -1.98
CA LYS A 14 -16.29 19.40 -1.42
C LYS A 14 -15.95 18.05 -2.01
N ASP A 15 -15.74 17.99 -3.33
CA ASP A 15 -15.38 16.73 -4.00
C ASP A 15 -13.98 16.27 -3.60
N LYS A 16 -13.02 17.20 -3.52
CA LYS A 16 -11.63 16.93 -3.12
C LYS A 16 -11.56 16.36 -1.71
N VAL A 17 -12.19 17.05 -0.75
CA VAL A 17 -12.27 16.60 0.64
C VAL A 17 -13.03 15.28 0.75
N GLY A 18 -14.16 15.15 0.07
CA GLY A 18 -14.93 13.90 0.05
C GLY A 18 -14.11 12.73 -0.49
N TYR A 19 -13.36 12.93 -1.56
CA TYR A 19 -12.49 11.92 -2.14
C TYR A 19 -11.33 11.56 -1.22
N MET A 20 -10.73 12.53 -0.53
CA MET A 20 -9.73 12.31 0.53
C MET A 20 -10.24 11.37 1.62
N PHE A 21 -11.45 11.61 2.12
CA PHE A 21 -12.07 10.77 3.15
C PHE A 21 -12.34 9.33 2.67
N GLY A 22 -12.52 9.11 1.37
CA GLY A 22 -12.67 7.75 0.83
C GLY A 22 -11.42 6.91 1.03
N ASP A 23 -10.24 7.45 0.75
CA ASP A 23 -8.96 6.73 0.96
C ASP A 23 -8.60 6.65 2.44
N PHE A 24 -8.88 7.72 3.19
CA PHE A 24 -8.72 7.70 4.64
C PHE A 24 -9.53 6.55 5.28
N GLY A 25 -10.79 6.34 4.84
CA GLY A 25 -11.62 5.22 5.27
C GLY A 25 -11.09 3.85 4.86
N ASN A 26 -10.60 3.73 3.62
CA ASN A 26 -9.97 2.51 3.13
C ASN A 26 -8.77 2.11 4.00
N ASP A 27 -7.92 3.07 4.31
CA ASP A 27 -6.66 2.82 5.00
C ASP A 27 -6.83 2.53 6.49
N PHE A 28 -7.90 2.96 7.14
CA PHE A 28 -8.21 2.55 8.52
C PHE A 28 -8.25 1.03 8.68
N THR A 29 -8.74 0.32 7.67
CA THR A 29 -8.79 -1.14 7.71
C THR A 29 -7.55 -1.78 7.08
N PHE A 30 -7.04 -1.23 5.98
CA PHE A 30 -5.91 -1.78 5.23
C PHE A 30 -4.59 -1.64 5.97
N LEU A 31 -4.24 -0.45 6.47
CA LEU A 31 -2.99 -0.21 7.18
C LEU A 31 -2.96 -0.88 8.54
N LEU A 32 -4.11 -0.95 9.24
CA LEU A 32 -4.22 -1.72 10.47
C LEU A 32 -3.88 -3.19 10.23
N SER A 33 -4.46 -3.79 9.18
CA SER A 33 -4.18 -5.16 8.79
C SER A 33 -2.71 -5.36 8.38
N SER A 34 -2.17 -4.50 7.55
CA SER A 34 -0.80 -4.63 7.05
C SER A 34 0.27 -4.50 8.13
N SER A 35 -0.01 -3.72 9.19
CA SER A 35 0.95 -3.44 10.27
C SER A 35 0.83 -4.37 11.47
N PHE A 36 -0.39 -4.74 11.86
CA PHE A 36 -0.63 -5.33 13.18
C PHE A 36 -1.32 -6.69 13.15
N LEU A 37 -1.85 -7.14 12.01
CA LEU A 37 -2.57 -8.41 11.92
C LEU A 37 -1.67 -9.61 12.27
N MET A 38 -0.48 -9.66 11.66
CA MET A 38 0.50 -10.72 11.91
C MET A 38 0.81 -10.80 13.41
N LYS A 39 1.12 -9.66 14.03
CA LYS A 39 1.42 -9.56 15.45
C LYS A 39 0.25 -9.98 16.34
N PHE A 40 -0.97 -9.57 16.00
CA PHE A 40 -2.17 -9.96 16.74
C PHE A 40 -2.39 -11.48 16.73
N TYR A 41 -2.25 -12.10 15.55
CA TYR A 41 -2.46 -13.55 15.46
C TYR A 41 -1.34 -14.37 16.08
N THR A 42 -0.10 -13.88 16.05
CA THR A 42 1.03 -14.58 16.71
C THR A 42 1.00 -14.46 18.23
N ASP A 43 0.76 -13.25 18.75
CA ASP A 43 0.92 -12.97 20.18
C ASP A 43 -0.38 -13.13 20.98
N VAL A 44 -1.55 -12.82 20.38
CA VAL A 44 -2.83 -12.87 21.09
C VAL A 44 -3.56 -14.18 20.78
N MET A 45 -3.59 -14.58 19.51
CA MET A 45 -4.30 -15.79 19.09
C MET A 45 -3.43 -17.05 19.17
N GLY A 46 -2.11 -16.93 19.34
CA GLY A 46 -1.19 -18.05 19.40
C GLY A 46 -1.10 -18.88 18.12
N VAL A 47 -1.30 -18.24 16.95
CA VAL A 47 -1.20 -18.89 15.65
C VAL A 47 0.22 -18.78 15.13
N ASN A 48 0.76 -19.87 14.57
CA ASN A 48 2.10 -19.88 14.00
C ASN A 48 2.26 -18.82 12.90
N ALA A 49 3.33 -18.03 12.96
CA ALA A 49 3.58 -16.90 12.06
C ALA A 49 3.64 -17.32 10.59
N ALA A 50 4.21 -18.50 10.27
CA ALA A 50 4.26 -18.99 8.89
C ALA A 50 2.85 -19.27 8.34
N ILE A 51 1.94 -19.79 9.16
CA ILE A 51 0.55 -20.03 8.77
C ILE A 51 -0.19 -18.70 8.56
N VAL A 52 -0.02 -17.73 9.46
CA VAL A 52 -0.61 -16.40 9.31
C VAL A 52 -0.11 -15.75 8.01
N GLY A 53 1.19 -15.77 7.76
CA GLY A 53 1.80 -15.23 6.53
C GLY A 53 1.30 -15.92 5.27
N MET A 54 1.14 -17.25 5.31
CA MET A 54 0.61 -18.02 4.18
C MET A 54 -0.86 -17.67 3.89
N VAL A 55 -1.71 -17.55 4.92
CA VAL A 55 -3.11 -17.13 4.76
C VAL A 55 -3.18 -15.74 4.16
N MET A 56 -2.40 -14.79 4.67
CA MET A 56 -2.36 -13.42 4.13
C MET A 56 -1.86 -13.40 2.69
N MET A 57 -0.85 -14.20 2.35
CA MET A 57 -0.32 -14.30 1.00
C MET A 57 -1.36 -14.87 0.02
N ILE A 58 -2.00 -15.98 0.38
CA ILE A 58 -3.06 -16.60 -0.44
C ILE A 58 -4.21 -15.63 -0.67
N ALA A 59 -4.67 -14.95 0.37
CA ALA A 59 -5.75 -13.97 0.24
C ALA A 59 -5.37 -12.84 -0.73
N ARG A 60 -4.12 -12.36 -0.74
CA ARG A 60 -3.67 -11.34 -1.71
C ARG A 60 -3.65 -11.84 -3.15
N PHE A 61 -3.38 -13.12 -3.37
CA PHE A 61 -3.56 -13.72 -4.70
C PHE A 61 -5.05 -13.77 -5.08
N VAL A 62 -5.93 -14.15 -4.17
CA VAL A 62 -7.38 -14.12 -4.40
C VAL A 62 -7.85 -12.70 -4.70
N ASP A 63 -7.35 -11.68 -3.97
CA ASP A 63 -7.67 -10.26 -4.22
C ASP A 63 -7.36 -9.85 -5.67
N ALA A 64 -6.27 -10.36 -6.26
CA ALA A 64 -5.92 -10.03 -7.64
C ALA A 64 -6.99 -10.47 -8.65
N PHE A 65 -7.65 -11.62 -8.40
CA PHE A 65 -8.74 -12.12 -9.25
C PHE A 65 -10.07 -11.43 -8.93
N THR A 66 -10.38 -11.23 -7.66
CA THR A 66 -11.63 -10.60 -7.24
C THR A 66 -11.70 -9.13 -7.64
N ASP A 67 -10.59 -8.42 -7.70
CA ASP A 67 -10.55 -7.04 -8.20
C ASP A 67 -10.96 -6.95 -9.69
N VAL A 68 -10.46 -7.87 -10.52
CA VAL A 68 -10.86 -7.94 -11.93
C VAL A 68 -12.35 -8.26 -12.05
N GLY A 69 -12.82 -9.23 -11.27
CA GLY A 69 -14.24 -9.59 -11.22
C GLY A 69 -15.12 -8.42 -10.76
N MET A 70 -14.70 -7.71 -9.72
CA MET A 70 -15.42 -6.55 -9.22
C MET A 70 -15.43 -5.39 -10.21
N GLY A 71 -14.31 -5.14 -10.89
CA GLY A 71 -14.27 -4.16 -11.99
C GLY A 71 -15.33 -4.45 -13.04
N GLN A 72 -15.46 -5.71 -13.47
CA GLN A 72 -16.48 -6.13 -14.43
C GLN A 72 -17.91 -5.96 -13.89
N ILE A 73 -18.15 -6.33 -12.63
CA ILE A 73 -19.47 -6.14 -11.99
C ILE A 73 -19.85 -4.66 -11.98
N VAL A 74 -18.91 -3.77 -11.62
CA VAL A 74 -19.14 -2.33 -11.59
C VAL A 74 -19.37 -1.79 -12.99
N ASP A 75 -18.58 -2.22 -13.97
CA ASP A 75 -18.72 -1.76 -15.36
C ASP A 75 -20.07 -2.12 -15.96
N HIS A 76 -20.64 -3.29 -15.64
CA HIS A 76 -21.94 -3.72 -16.11
C HIS A 76 -23.09 -3.25 -15.21
N SER A 77 -22.81 -2.65 -14.05
CA SER A 77 -23.85 -2.16 -13.14
C SER A 77 -24.58 -0.95 -13.75
N LYS A 78 -25.90 -0.97 -13.61
CA LYS A 78 -26.76 0.16 -14.05
C LYS A 78 -26.58 1.34 -13.09
N PRO A 79 -26.42 2.57 -13.59
CA PRO A 79 -26.38 3.74 -12.74
C PRO A 79 -27.67 3.88 -11.93
N THR A 80 -27.56 4.27 -10.68
CA THR A 80 -28.67 4.57 -9.77
C THR A 80 -28.89 6.07 -9.65
N LYS A 81 -29.86 6.51 -8.83
CA LYS A 81 -30.06 7.94 -8.51
C LYS A 81 -28.81 8.59 -7.91
N ASP A 82 -28.00 7.81 -7.19
CA ASP A 82 -26.77 8.29 -6.55
C ASP A 82 -25.53 8.21 -7.46
N GLY A 83 -25.67 7.75 -8.70
CA GLY A 83 -24.58 7.52 -9.65
C GLY A 83 -24.28 6.02 -9.87
N LYS A 84 -23.12 5.71 -10.48
CA LYS A 84 -22.66 4.35 -10.79
C LYS A 84 -21.77 3.79 -9.68
N PHE A 85 -20.83 4.58 -9.17
CA PHE A 85 -19.79 4.15 -8.21
C PHE A 85 -20.16 4.45 -6.75
N ARG A 86 -20.75 5.62 -6.47
CA ARG A 86 -21.13 6.06 -5.11
C ARG A 86 -22.05 5.06 -4.37
N PRO A 87 -23.02 4.40 -5.01
CA PRO A 87 -23.87 3.40 -4.33
C PRO A 87 -23.09 2.24 -3.72
N TRP A 88 -21.96 1.86 -4.31
CA TRP A 88 -21.09 0.81 -3.78
C TRP A 88 -20.43 1.23 -2.47
N ILE A 89 -19.96 2.48 -2.39
CA ILE A 89 -19.38 3.04 -1.15
C ILE A 89 -20.42 2.98 -0.04
N LYS A 90 -21.64 3.44 -0.30
CA LYS A 90 -22.74 3.43 0.67
C LYS A 90 -23.12 2.02 1.14
N ARG A 91 -23.18 1.05 0.23
CA ARG A 91 -23.61 -0.32 0.54
C ARG A 91 -22.53 -1.11 1.27
N MET A 92 -21.27 -0.90 0.94
CA MET A 92 -20.14 -1.69 1.41
C MET A 92 -19.43 -1.11 2.63
N CYS A 93 -19.71 0.15 3.03
CA CYS A 93 -19.08 0.76 4.20
C CYS A 93 -19.31 -0.01 5.50
N GLY A 94 -20.52 -0.52 5.74
CA GLY A 94 -20.82 -1.37 6.88
C GLY A 94 -20.15 -2.75 6.81
N PRO A 95 -20.40 -3.53 5.73
CA PRO A 95 -19.79 -4.85 5.57
C PRO A 95 -18.26 -4.87 5.69
N VAL A 96 -17.53 -3.93 5.06
CA VAL A 96 -16.06 -3.88 5.14
C VAL A 96 -15.58 -3.58 6.56
N ALA A 97 -16.25 -2.68 7.26
CA ALA A 97 -15.92 -2.31 8.64
C ALA A 97 -16.21 -3.46 9.62
N ILE A 98 -17.35 -4.13 9.48
CA ILE A 98 -17.72 -5.30 10.29
C ILE A 98 -16.70 -6.43 10.05
N ALA A 99 -16.38 -6.74 8.80
CA ALA A 99 -15.41 -7.78 8.51
C ALA A 99 -14.01 -7.44 9.06
N SER A 100 -13.56 -6.19 8.96
CA SER A 100 -12.31 -5.73 9.58
C SER A 100 -12.33 -5.89 11.10
N PHE A 101 -13.43 -5.55 11.75
CA PHE A 101 -13.59 -5.74 13.19
C PHE A 101 -13.56 -7.21 13.60
N LEU A 102 -14.22 -8.09 12.83
CA LEU A 102 -14.26 -9.54 13.12
C LEU A 102 -12.89 -10.21 13.08
N ILE A 103 -11.93 -9.67 12.35
CA ILE A 103 -10.55 -10.19 12.30
C ILE A 103 -9.89 -10.13 13.68
N TYR A 104 -10.15 -9.08 14.46
CA TYR A 104 -9.44 -8.77 15.71
C TYR A 104 -10.23 -9.16 16.97
N GLN A 105 -10.84 -10.34 16.97
CA GLN A 105 -11.64 -10.83 18.11
C GLN A 105 -10.79 -11.61 19.11
N SER A 106 -10.20 -10.91 20.09
CA SER A 106 -9.37 -11.51 21.14
C SER A 106 -10.13 -12.50 22.04
N GLY A 107 -11.45 -12.37 22.16
CA GLY A 107 -12.29 -13.33 22.90
C GLY A 107 -12.27 -14.76 22.34
N LEU A 108 -11.77 -14.92 21.11
CA LEU A 108 -11.63 -16.24 20.47
C LEU A 108 -10.23 -16.87 20.72
N ALA A 109 -9.36 -16.25 21.49
CA ALA A 109 -8.00 -16.76 21.76
C ALA A 109 -7.99 -18.14 22.44
N GLY A 110 -9.00 -18.45 23.26
CA GLY A 110 -9.16 -19.76 23.91
C GLY A 110 -9.75 -20.86 23.03
N MET A 111 -10.13 -20.58 21.80
CA MET A 111 -10.70 -21.58 20.88
C MET A 111 -9.63 -22.56 20.36
N PRO A 112 -10.02 -23.75 19.89
CA PRO A 112 -9.10 -24.71 19.30
C PRO A 112 -8.28 -24.11 18.16
N TYR A 113 -7.03 -24.56 17.99
CA TYR A 113 -6.08 -24.03 17.02
C TYR A 113 -6.66 -23.99 15.58
N GLY A 114 -7.27 -25.11 15.14
CA GLY A 114 -7.87 -25.18 13.81
C GLY A 114 -9.01 -24.17 13.59
N PHE A 115 -9.79 -23.89 14.64
CA PHE A 115 -10.84 -22.86 14.59
C PHE A 115 -10.23 -21.47 14.38
N LYS A 116 -9.15 -21.13 15.11
CA LYS A 116 -8.47 -19.82 14.99
C LYS A 116 -7.89 -19.60 13.59
N VAL A 117 -7.29 -20.64 13.00
CA VAL A 117 -6.78 -20.58 11.61
C VAL A 117 -7.92 -20.44 10.60
N ALA A 118 -9.01 -21.20 10.76
CA ALA A 118 -10.19 -21.08 9.91
C ALA A 118 -10.85 -19.70 10.03
N TRP A 119 -10.95 -19.16 11.26
CA TRP A 119 -11.48 -17.83 11.53
C TRP A 119 -10.65 -16.75 10.84
N LEU A 120 -9.32 -16.82 10.95
CA LEU A 120 -8.41 -15.92 10.23
C LEU A 120 -8.67 -15.98 8.73
N PHE A 121 -8.66 -17.17 8.16
CA PHE A 121 -8.83 -17.36 6.72
C PHE A 121 -10.16 -16.79 6.21
N ILE A 122 -11.25 -17.15 6.86
CA ILE A 122 -12.60 -16.73 6.46
C ILE A 122 -12.76 -15.22 6.62
N THR A 123 -12.43 -14.66 7.77
CA THR A 123 -12.62 -13.22 8.03
C THR A 123 -11.71 -12.36 7.18
N TYR A 124 -10.47 -12.81 6.94
CA TYR A 124 -9.51 -12.07 6.13
C TYR A 124 -9.89 -12.06 4.64
N ILE A 125 -10.40 -13.18 4.10
CA ILE A 125 -10.95 -13.23 2.73
C ILE A 125 -12.22 -12.39 2.61
N LEU A 126 -13.14 -12.50 3.57
CA LEU A 126 -14.37 -11.70 3.58
C LEU A 126 -14.05 -10.21 3.57
N TRP A 127 -13.10 -9.81 4.42
CA TRP A 127 -12.68 -8.42 4.49
C TRP A 127 -11.97 -7.98 3.21
N GLY A 128 -10.87 -8.64 2.83
CA GLY A 128 -9.96 -8.19 1.77
C GLY A 128 -10.51 -8.46 0.38
N SER A 129 -10.82 -9.72 0.10
CA SER A 129 -11.14 -10.17 -1.26
C SER A 129 -12.58 -9.90 -1.66
N ILE A 130 -13.51 -9.72 -0.72
CA ILE A 130 -14.92 -9.47 -1.01
C ILE A 130 -15.30 -8.02 -0.71
N PHE A 131 -15.30 -7.61 0.56
CA PHE A 131 -15.86 -6.30 0.93
C PHE A 131 -14.94 -5.14 0.63
N TYR A 132 -13.63 -5.26 0.92
CA TYR A 132 -12.66 -4.20 0.62
C TYR A 132 -12.52 -3.98 -0.90
N THR A 133 -12.44 -5.05 -1.67
CA THR A 133 -12.44 -4.98 -3.14
C THR A 133 -13.72 -4.31 -3.66
N SER A 134 -14.89 -4.65 -3.08
CA SER A 134 -16.20 -4.10 -3.47
C SER A 134 -16.37 -2.62 -3.15
N ILE A 135 -15.53 -2.04 -2.29
CA ILE A 135 -15.55 -0.59 -2.03
C ILE A 135 -14.37 0.12 -2.70
N ASN A 136 -13.18 -0.47 -2.69
CA ASN A 136 -11.96 0.16 -3.18
C ASN A 136 -11.94 0.30 -4.72
N ILE A 137 -12.43 -0.70 -5.47
CA ILE A 137 -12.47 -0.64 -6.94
C ILE A 137 -13.44 0.44 -7.45
N PRO A 138 -14.72 0.49 -6.99
CA PRO A 138 -15.61 1.59 -7.35
C PRO A 138 -15.09 2.96 -6.92
N TYR A 139 -14.51 3.06 -5.71
CA TYR A 139 -13.92 4.30 -5.22
C TYR A 139 -12.78 4.78 -6.12
N GLY A 140 -11.85 3.92 -6.49
CA GLY A 140 -10.75 4.27 -7.42
C GLY A 140 -11.26 4.73 -8.80
N SER A 141 -12.29 4.05 -9.32
CA SER A 141 -12.90 4.37 -10.61
C SER A 141 -13.75 5.64 -10.59
N MET A 142 -14.25 6.04 -9.41
CA MET A 142 -15.16 7.19 -9.26
C MET A 142 -14.52 8.52 -9.71
N ALA A 143 -13.20 8.65 -9.65
CA ALA A 143 -12.51 9.88 -10.07
C ALA A 143 -12.87 10.33 -11.50
N SER A 144 -13.01 9.37 -12.41
CA SER A 144 -13.40 9.63 -13.82
C SER A 144 -14.86 10.07 -13.98
N ALA A 145 -15.72 9.69 -13.03
CA ALA A 145 -17.13 10.11 -13.01
C ALA A 145 -17.34 11.45 -12.27
N VAL A 146 -16.44 11.84 -11.39
CA VAL A 146 -16.51 13.12 -10.67
C VAL A 146 -16.20 14.28 -11.61
N SER A 147 -15.16 14.17 -12.46
CA SER A 147 -14.82 15.20 -13.46
C SER A 147 -14.22 14.59 -14.72
N ALA A 148 -14.56 15.22 -15.87
CA ALA A 148 -13.94 14.92 -17.16
C ALA A 148 -12.57 15.60 -17.32
N ASP A 149 -12.28 16.67 -16.58
CA ASP A 149 -11.04 17.43 -16.68
C ASP A 149 -9.87 16.62 -16.08
N PRO A 150 -8.79 16.40 -16.84
CA PRO A 150 -7.58 15.75 -16.32
C PRO A 150 -6.93 16.46 -15.13
N LYS A 151 -7.05 17.80 -15.05
CA LYS A 151 -6.51 18.57 -13.90
C LYS A 151 -7.27 18.25 -12.62
N ASP A 152 -8.60 18.22 -12.68
CA ASP A 152 -9.45 17.89 -11.54
C ASP A 152 -9.14 16.47 -11.03
N ARG A 153 -8.95 15.52 -11.95
CA ARG A 153 -8.58 14.12 -11.60
C ARG A 153 -7.20 14.03 -10.97
N ALA A 154 -6.25 14.84 -11.43
CA ALA A 154 -4.93 14.93 -10.80
C ALA A 154 -5.02 15.51 -9.38
N GLU A 155 -5.88 16.53 -9.18
CA GLU A 155 -6.14 17.06 -7.84
C GLU A 155 -6.81 16.03 -6.93
N LEU A 156 -7.80 15.27 -7.41
CA LEU A 156 -8.40 14.18 -6.65
C LEU A 156 -7.34 13.14 -6.21
N SER A 157 -6.42 12.79 -7.11
CA SER A 157 -5.32 11.86 -6.77
C SER A 157 -4.40 12.43 -5.69
N THR A 158 -4.14 13.74 -5.70
CA THR A 158 -3.36 14.43 -4.66
C THR A 158 -4.09 14.38 -3.31
N TRP A 159 -5.38 14.70 -3.29
CA TRP A 159 -6.18 14.65 -2.07
C TRP A 159 -6.34 13.23 -1.53
N ARG A 160 -6.42 12.25 -2.41
CA ARG A 160 -6.36 10.84 -2.06
C ARG A 160 -5.07 10.49 -1.31
N THR A 161 -3.93 10.91 -1.82
CA THR A 161 -2.62 10.69 -1.17
C THR A 161 -2.56 11.37 0.21
N ILE A 162 -3.14 12.57 0.36
CA ILE A 162 -3.25 13.24 1.67
C ILE A 162 -4.08 12.37 2.63
N GLY A 163 -5.20 11.82 2.20
CA GLY A 163 -6.04 10.93 3.01
C GLY A 163 -5.28 9.69 3.50
N SER A 164 -4.58 9.01 2.61
CA SER A 164 -3.74 7.86 2.95
C SER A 164 -2.62 8.22 3.93
N THR A 165 -1.98 9.37 3.73
CA THR A 165 -0.91 9.85 4.62
C THR A 165 -1.42 10.15 6.02
N LEU A 166 -2.60 10.78 6.13
CA LEU A 166 -3.26 11.03 7.41
C LEU A 166 -3.65 9.73 8.11
N ALA A 167 -4.19 8.75 7.38
CA ALA A 167 -4.51 7.43 7.93
C ALA A 167 -3.25 6.73 8.48
N ASN A 168 -2.17 6.75 7.72
CA ASN A 168 -0.89 6.16 8.14
C ASN A 168 -0.38 6.81 9.43
N MET A 169 -0.46 8.13 9.53
CA MET A 169 -0.08 8.86 10.74
C MET A 169 -0.97 8.46 11.94
N VAL A 170 -2.28 8.47 11.78
CA VAL A 170 -3.22 8.13 12.87
C VAL A 170 -3.03 6.69 13.32
N ILE A 171 -2.99 5.73 12.40
CA ILE A 171 -2.87 4.30 12.73
C ILE A 171 -1.48 3.99 13.29
N GLY A 172 -0.43 4.52 12.66
CA GLY A 172 0.96 4.31 13.08
C GLY A 172 1.31 4.92 14.43
N VAL A 173 0.59 5.97 14.85
CA VAL A 173 0.77 6.61 16.16
C VAL A 173 -0.17 6.02 17.21
N ALA A 174 -1.47 5.99 16.94
CA ALA A 174 -2.47 5.62 17.94
C ALA A 174 -2.42 4.13 18.30
N THR A 175 -2.21 3.24 17.31
CA THR A 175 -2.24 1.80 17.57
C THR A 175 -1.14 1.35 18.53
N PRO A 176 0.16 1.69 18.34
CA PRO A 176 1.18 1.26 19.28
C PRO A 176 1.00 1.87 20.69
N MET A 177 0.51 3.10 20.78
CA MET A 177 0.28 3.74 22.09
C MET A 177 -0.83 3.08 22.91
N VAL A 178 -1.85 2.54 22.24
CA VAL A 178 -3.03 1.98 22.92
C VAL A 178 -2.97 0.45 23.01
N ALA A 179 -2.52 -0.23 21.94
CA ALA A 179 -2.55 -1.69 21.85
C ALA A 179 -1.54 -2.39 22.76
N TYR A 180 -0.41 -1.74 23.05
CA TYR A 180 0.63 -2.35 23.87
C TYR A 180 0.47 -1.97 25.36
N VAL A 181 0.85 -2.92 26.20
CA VAL A 181 0.90 -2.78 27.68
C VAL A 181 2.21 -3.32 28.20
N VAL A 182 2.63 -2.88 29.38
CA VAL A 182 3.79 -3.45 30.06
C VAL A 182 3.30 -4.46 31.10
N VAL A 183 3.73 -5.72 30.94
CA VAL A 183 3.45 -6.83 31.87
C VAL A 183 4.79 -7.43 32.25
N ASP A 184 5.10 -7.51 33.53
CA ASP A 184 6.37 -8.03 34.05
C ASP A 184 7.62 -7.44 33.39
N GLY A 185 7.58 -6.10 33.13
CA GLY A 185 8.67 -5.37 32.48
C GLY A 185 8.79 -5.60 30.96
N LYS A 186 7.90 -6.38 30.35
CA LYS A 186 7.87 -6.66 28.92
C LYS A 186 6.72 -5.91 28.23
N THR A 187 6.99 -5.33 27.07
CA THR A 187 5.99 -4.68 26.24
C THR A 187 5.28 -5.70 25.37
N VAL A 188 4.02 -6.01 25.68
CA VAL A 188 3.20 -7.02 25.01
C VAL A 188 1.95 -6.43 24.39
N MET A 189 1.41 -7.04 23.35
CA MET A 189 0.16 -6.61 22.73
C MET A 189 -1.04 -7.10 23.57
N SER A 190 -1.89 -6.17 24.00
CA SER A 190 -3.14 -6.49 24.69
C SER A 190 -4.23 -6.83 23.67
N GLY A 191 -4.74 -8.07 23.73
CA GLY A 191 -5.81 -8.52 22.84
C GLY A 191 -7.07 -7.66 22.96
N SER A 192 -7.53 -7.37 24.18
CA SER A 192 -8.73 -6.57 24.41
C SER A 192 -8.59 -5.13 23.88
N ARG A 193 -7.43 -4.50 24.09
CA ARG A 193 -7.17 -3.15 23.56
C ARG A 193 -7.11 -3.18 22.03
N MET A 194 -6.54 -4.22 21.42
CA MET A 194 -6.50 -4.34 19.97
C MET A 194 -7.90 -4.53 19.37
N THR A 195 -8.76 -5.32 20.03
CA THR A 195 -10.18 -5.45 19.62
C THR A 195 -10.91 -4.10 19.70
N ILE A 196 -10.68 -3.30 20.76
CA ILE A 196 -11.27 -1.96 20.90
C ILE A 196 -10.77 -1.03 19.77
N ILE A 197 -9.46 -1.01 19.49
CA ILE A 197 -8.88 -0.21 18.39
C ILE A 197 -9.51 -0.58 17.06
N ALA A 198 -9.62 -1.88 16.77
CA ALA A 198 -10.24 -2.35 15.53
C ALA A 198 -11.72 -1.89 15.44
N GLY A 199 -12.46 -1.89 16.55
CA GLY A 199 -13.81 -1.37 16.63
C GLY A 199 -13.88 0.13 16.35
N VAL A 200 -13.03 0.91 17.02
CA VAL A 200 -12.96 2.37 16.83
C VAL A 200 -12.59 2.72 15.37
N PHE A 201 -11.56 2.08 14.80
CA PHE A 201 -11.16 2.34 13.44
C PHE A 201 -12.20 1.87 12.41
N SER A 202 -12.95 0.80 12.71
CA SER A 202 -14.08 0.39 11.88
C SER A 202 -15.19 1.43 11.86
N ILE A 203 -15.51 2.04 13.00
CA ILE A 203 -16.47 3.15 13.08
C ILE A 203 -15.93 4.38 12.33
N CYS A 204 -14.67 4.73 12.53
CA CYS A 204 -14.03 5.82 11.79
C CYS A 204 -14.08 5.59 10.28
N ALA A 205 -13.82 4.36 9.81
CA ALA A 205 -13.92 4.01 8.40
C ALA A 205 -15.34 4.24 7.85
N ILE A 206 -16.37 3.80 8.57
CA ILE A 206 -17.78 4.05 8.18
C ILE A 206 -18.06 5.54 8.07
N LEU A 207 -17.64 6.33 9.07
CA LEU A 207 -17.84 7.78 9.05
C LEU A 207 -17.14 8.44 7.85
N CYS A 208 -15.90 8.04 7.56
CA CYS A 208 -15.14 8.50 6.40
C CYS A 208 -15.85 8.16 5.08
N TYR A 209 -16.35 6.95 4.92
CA TYR A 209 -17.10 6.54 3.73
C TYR A 209 -18.42 7.31 3.57
N ILE A 210 -19.11 7.58 4.68
CA ILE A 210 -20.33 8.41 4.66
C ILE A 210 -19.99 9.83 4.22
N VAL A 211 -18.90 10.42 4.72
CA VAL A 211 -18.42 11.75 4.29
C VAL A 211 -18.08 11.72 2.80
N CYS A 212 -17.34 10.71 2.34
CA CYS A 212 -17.02 10.53 0.93
C CYS A 212 -18.29 10.48 0.08
N PHE A 213 -19.24 9.63 0.46
CA PHE A 213 -20.52 9.52 -0.26
C PHE A 213 -21.32 10.83 -0.30
N LYS A 214 -21.37 11.58 0.81
CA LYS A 214 -22.14 12.83 0.89
C LYS A 214 -21.50 13.99 0.14
N LEU A 215 -20.18 14.10 0.15
CA LEU A 215 -19.47 15.25 -0.41
C LEU A 215 -19.16 15.10 -1.91
N THR A 216 -18.88 13.88 -2.38
CA THR A 216 -18.58 13.64 -3.80
C THR A 216 -19.85 13.59 -4.64
N ARG A 217 -19.75 14.01 -5.92
CA ARG A 217 -20.83 13.93 -6.91
C ARG A 217 -20.30 13.41 -8.23
N GLU A 218 -20.99 12.44 -8.81
CA GLU A 218 -20.73 11.99 -10.18
C GLU A 218 -21.41 12.92 -11.16
N ARG A 219 -20.66 13.44 -12.15
CA ARG A 219 -21.11 14.40 -13.16
C ARG A 219 -20.93 13.88 -14.57
N VAL A 220 -20.10 12.87 -14.75
CA VAL A 220 -19.73 12.30 -16.04
C VAL A 220 -20.29 10.89 -16.14
N GLU A 221 -21.01 10.61 -17.22
CA GLU A 221 -21.39 9.24 -17.54
C GLU A 221 -20.14 8.50 -18.04
N VAL A 222 -19.74 7.47 -17.30
CA VAL A 222 -18.64 6.57 -17.70
C VAL A 222 -19.27 5.40 -18.45
N PRO A 223 -19.08 5.31 -19.78
CA PRO A 223 -19.60 4.19 -20.54
C PRO A 223 -18.99 2.88 -20.06
N ALA A 224 -19.71 1.77 -20.23
CA ALA A 224 -19.20 0.45 -19.96
C ALA A 224 -17.94 0.21 -20.82
N SER A 225 -16.82 -0.13 -20.19
CA SER A 225 -15.59 -0.40 -20.91
C SER A 225 -15.73 -1.72 -21.68
N SER A 226 -15.65 -1.65 -23.02
CA SER A 226 -15.63 -2.82 -23.90
C SER A 226 -14.23 -3.44 -24.05
N GLN A 227 -13.20 -2.85 -23.47
CA GLN A 227 -11.84 -3.35 -23.57
C GLN A 227 -11.63 -4.54 -22.63
N LYS A 228 -11.74 -5.73 -23.19
CA LYS A 228 -11.22 -6.97 -22.57
C LYS A 228 -9.71 -6.95 -22.72
N VAL A 229 -9.00 -6.56 -21.68
CA VAL A 229 -7.53 -6.74 -21.65
C VAL A 229 -7.27 -8.24 -21.55
N SER A 230 -6.76 -8.82 -22.64
CA SER A 230 -6.42 -10.26 -22.67
C SER A 230 -5.20 -10.52 -21.78
N ALA A 231 -5.30 -11.53 -20.89
CA ALA A 231 -4.17 -11.96 -20.08
C ALA A 231 -2.93 -12.30 -20.92
N SER A 232 -3.12 -12.88 -22.12
CA SER A 232 -2.01 -13.17 -23.04
C SER A 232 -1.34 -11.90 -23.58
N ALA A 233 -2.10 -10.83 -23.82
CA ALA A 233 -1.54 -9.54 -24.23
C ALA A 233 -0.73 -8.90 -23.12
N ILE A 234 -1.21 -9.01 -21.86
CA ILE A 234 -0.47 -8.58 -20.68
C ILE A 234 0.87 -9.31 -20.57
N PHE A 235 0.87 -10.63 -20.61
CA PHE A 235 2.10 -11.42 -20.54
C PHE A 235 3.06 -11.10 -21.68
N LYS A 236 2.57 -10.99 -22.90
CA LYS A 236 3.39 -10.61 -24.06
C LYS A 236 4.02 -9.22 -23.88
N SER A 237 3.27 -8.23 -23.43
CA SER A 237 3.76 -6.86 -23.18
C SER A 237 4.88 -6.84 -22.13
N ILE A 238 4.78 -7.63 -21.06
CA ILE A 238 5.81 -7.72 -20.00
C ILE A 238 7.15 -8.20 -20.59
N PHE A 239 7.15 -9.28 -21.37
CA PHE A 239 8.38 -9.88 -21.87
C PHE A 239 8.98 -9.17 -23.09
N THR A 240 8.18 -8.39 -23.82
CA THR A 240 8.66 -7.63 -24.99
C THR A 240 9.12 -6.22 -24.62
N ASN A 241 8.64 -5.66 -23.51
CA ASN A 241 9.01 -4.31 -23.05
C ASN A 241 9.97 -4.37 -21.86
N ARG A 242 11.27 -4.21 -22.13
CA ARG A 242 12.33 -4.23 -21.11
C ARG A 242 12.16 -3.14 -20.05
N ALA A 243 11.67 -1.95 -20.43
CA ALA A 243 11.42 -0.87 -19.50
C ALA A 243 10.27 -1.23 -18.54
N LEU A 244 9.20 -1.85 -19.06
CA LEU A 244 8.08 -2.35 -18.28
C LEU A 244 8.54 -3.44 -17.31
N LEU A 245 9.35 -4.39 -17.76
CA LEU A 245 9.89 -5.45 -16.90
C LEU A 245 10.71 -4.86 -15.73
N GLY A 246 11.58 -3.87 -16.02
CA GLY A 246 12.38 -3.21 -14.98
C GLY A 246 11.53 -2.52 -13.91
N ILE A 247 10.48 -1.80 -14.30
CA ILE A 247 9.60 -1.11 -13.34
C ILE A 247 8.71 -2.09 -12.55
N ILE A 248 8.29 -3.21 -13.16
CA ILE A 248 7.54 -4.28 -12.50
C ILE A 248 8.37 -4.89 -11.36
N VAL A 249 9.60 -5.30 -11.66
CA VAL A 249 10.51 -5.88 -10.66
C VAL A 249 10.78 -4.88 -9.54
N ALA A 250 11.07 -3.63 -9.89
CA ALA A 250 11.25 -2.58 -8.88
C ALA A 250 9.99 -2.37 -8.00
N ALA A 251 8.79 -2.41 -8.58
CA ALA A 251 7.53 -2.27 -7.85
C ALA A 251 7.27 -3.43 -6.88
N ILE A 252 7.59 -4.66 -7.28
CA ILE A 252 7.47 -5.83 -6.39
C ILE A 252 8.40 -5.65 -5.19
N PHE A 253 9.67 -5.32 -5.40
CA PHE A 253 10.65 -5.24 -4.32
C PHE A 253 10.48 -4.02 -3.43
N VAL A 254 9.98 -2.87 -3.94
CA VAL A 254 9.70 -1.72 -3.07
C VAL A 254 8.55 -2.01 -2.12
N LEU A 255 7.46 -2.63 -2.60
CA LEU A 255 6.34 -2.99 -1.73
C LEU A 255 6.68 -4.12 -0.78
N LEU A 256 7.44 -5.11 -1.24
CA LEU A 256 7.98 -6.16 -0.40
C LEU A 256 8.79 -5.55 0.75
N SER A 257 9.73 -4.67 0.46
CA SER A 257 10.56 -4.00 1.48
C SER A 257 9.74 -3.13 2.43
N GLN A 258 8.88 -2.27 1.88
CA GLN A 258 8.06 -1.34 2.66
C GLN A 258 7.14 -2.05 3.64
N LEU A 259 6.36 -3.03 3.16
CA LEU A 259 5.40 -3.75 4.00
C LEU A 259 6.09 -4.72 4.97
N THR A 260 7.25 -5.28 4.59
CA THR A 260 8.05 -6.09 5.50
C THR A 260 8.57 -5.25 6.67
N VAL A 261 9.15 -4.08 6.42
CA VAL A 261 9.59 -3.16 7.48
C VAL A 261 8.41 -2.72 8.35
N MET A 262 7.28 -2.39 7.74
CA MET A 262 6.07 -1.96 8.44
C MET A 262 5.52 -3.06 9.36
N SER A 263 5.46 -4.30 8.90
CA SER A 263 5.01 -5.44 9.69
C SER A 263 6.01 -5.79 10.80
N LEU A 264 7.32 -5.81 10.50
CA LEU A 264 8.37 -6.12 11.48
C LEU A 264 8.53 -5.01 12.54
N ALA A 265 8.12 -3.78 12.27
CA ALA A 265 8.11 -2.71 13.28
C ALA A 265 7.32 -3.11 14.53
N GLY A 266 6.18 -3.82 14.37
CA GLY A 266 5.38 -4.36 15.47
C GLY A 266 6.11 -5.40 16.34
N TYR A 267 7.25 -5.92 15.88
CA TYR A 267 8.11 -6.87 16.61
C TYR A 267 9.39 -6.20 17.11
N VAL A 268 10.04 -5.38 16.30
CA VAL A 268 11.31 -4.74 16.67
C VAL A 268 11.12 -3.80 17.87
N TYR A 269 10.18 -2.88 17.80
CA TYR A 269 10.01 -1.87 18.85
C TYR A 269 9.62 -2.47 20.20
N PRO A 270 8.59 -3.35 20.31
CA PRO A 270 8.20 -3.91 21.59
C PRO A 270 9.13 -5.04 22.07
N ASN A 271 9.55 -5.97 21.19
CA ASN A 271 10.26 -7.17 21.63
C ASN A 271 11.78 -6.97 21.75
N VAL A 272 12.40 -6.15 20.84
CA VAL A 272 13.85 -5.89 20.88
C VAL A 272 14.16 -4.73 21.80
N TYR A 273 13.39 -3.64 21.71
CA TYR A 273 13.67 -2.40 22.45
C TYR A 273 12.71 -2.11 23.60
N GLY A 274 11.67 -2.91 23.79
CA GLY A 274 10.70 -2.70 24.87
C GLY A 274 9.88 -1.42 24.79
N SER A 275 9.79 -0.76 23.65
CA SER A 275 9.20 0.57 23.51
C SER A 275 8.19 0.70 22.36
N ALA A 276 6.91 0.52 22.66
CA ALA A 276 5.83 0.82 21.69
C ALA A 276 5.74 2.33 21.37
N ALA A 277 6.06 3.20 22.33
CA ALA A 277 6.06 4.65 22.12
C ALA A 277 7.08 5.07 21.04
N ALA A 278 8.23 4.41 20.98
CA ALA A 278 9.21 4.68 19.94
C ALA A 278 8.70 4.30 18.53
N GLN A 279 7.87 3.27 18.41
CA GLN A 279 7.19 2.93 17.14
C GLN A 279 6.28 4.06 16.69
N SER A 280 5.47 4.60 17.60
CA SER A 280 4.59 5.74 17.31
C SER A 280 5.39 6.97 16.87
N THR A 281 6.48 7.29 17.57
CA THR A 281 7.36 8.40 17.22
C THR A 281 8.03 8.20 15.86
N ALA A 282 8.52 6.98 15.56
CA ALA A 282 9.11 6.65 14.28
C ALA A 282 8.11 6.79 13.12
N SER A 283 6.87 6.36 13.31
CA SER A 283 5.79 6.50 12.33
C SER A 283 5.44 7.98 12.08
N LEU A 284 5.32 8.75 13.14
CA LEU A 284 5.06 10.20 13.04
C LEU A 284 6.19 10.92 12.31
N LEU A 285 7.42 10.74 12.76
CA LEU A 285 8.60 11.40 12.16
C LEU A 285 8.82 10.95 10.72
N GLY A 286 8.64 9.67 10.41
CA GLY A 286 8.74 9.15 9.04
C GLY A 286 7.73 9.82 8.10
N THR A 287 6.48 10.00 8.55
CA THR A 287 5.44 10.71 7.79
C THR A 287 5.78 12.18 7.60
N VAL A 288 6.21 12.87 8.65
CA VAL A 288 6.60 14.29 8.58
C VAL A 288 7.77 14.49 7.63
N VAL A 289 8.79 13.65 7.71
CA VAL A 289 9.96 13.71 6.82
C VAL A 289 9.56 13.46 5.36
N MET A 290 8.67 12.51 5.11
CA MET A 290 8.16 12.26 3.75
C MET A 290 7.46 13.50 3.17
N LEU A 291 6.63 14.19 3.96
CA LEU A 291 5.89 15.37 3.51
C LEU A 291 6.78 16.60 3.33
N ILE A 292 7.75 16.82 4.23
CA ILE A 292 8.57 18.05 4.24
C ILE A 292 9.82 17.91 3.35
N VAL A 293 10.40 16.70 3.28
CA VAL A 293 11.64 16.46 2.53
C VAL A 293 11.35 15.79 1.18
N CYS A 294 10.69 14.62 1.17
CA CYS A 294 10.61 13.86 -0.07
C CYS A 294 9.66 14.52 -1.09
N ALA A 295 8.45 14.93 -0.69
CA ALA A 295 7.48 15.45 -1.63
C ALA A 295 7.92 16.74 -2.36
N PRO A 296 8.47 17.77 -1.69
CA PRO A 296 8.88 19.00 -2.38
C PRO A 296 10.15 18.87 -3.21
N PHE A 297 11.08 17.99 -2.80
CA PHE A 297 12.39 17.88 -3.44
C PHE A 297 12.45 16.80 -4.54
N ALA A 298 11.57 15.78 -4.50
CA ALA A 298 11.61 14.69 -5.46
C ALA A 298 11.54 15.17 -6.91
N SER A 299 10.58 16.03 -7.24
CA SER A 299 10.41 16.53 -8.60
C SER A 299 11.59 17.39 -9.06
N LYS A 300 12.14 18.22 -8.17
CA LYS A 300 13.30 19.07 -8.47
C LYS A 300 14.56 18.23 -8.71
N LEU A 301 14.81 17.23 -7.87
CA LEU A 301 15.96 16.34 -8.00
C LEU A 301 15.81 15.44 -9.23
N ALA A 302 14.61 14.92 -9.50
CA ALA A 302 14.34 14.13 -10.69
C ALA A 302 14.51 14.92 -11.99
N ALA A 303 14.10 16.19 -12.02
CA ALA A 303 14.35 17.07 -13.17
C ALA A 303 15.84 17.36 -13.39
N LYS A 304 16.59 17.55 -12.29
CA LYS A 304 18.03 17.85 -12.36
C LYS A 304 18.87 16.63 -12.76
N PHE A 305 18.67 15.50 -12.10
CA PHE A 305 19.54 14.32 -12.22
C PHE A 305 18.96 13.21 -13.12
N GLY A 306 17.66 13.17 -13.30
CA GLY A 306 16.93 12.08 -13.94
C GLY A 306 16.15 11.24 -12.93
N LYS A 307 15.02 10.67 -13.37
CA LYS A 307 14.14 9.86 -12.51
C LYS A 307 14.78 8.52 -12.14
N LYS A 308 15.37 7.82 -13.12
CA LYS A 308 16.11 6.58 -12.91
C LYS A 308 17.28 6.76 -11.97
N GLU A 309 18.08 7.79 -12.22
CA GLU A 309 19.30 8.10 -11.48
C GLU A 309 18.95 8.41 -10.01
N LEU A 310 17.92 9.21 -9.78
CA LEU A 310 17.42 9.51 -8.43
C LEU A 310 16.90 8.25 -7.73
N ALA A 311 16.12 7.40 -8.44
CA ALA A 311 15.60 6.14 -7.90
C ALA A 311 16.72 5.19 -7.47
N VAL A 312 17.76 5.05 -8.30
CA VAL A 312 18.93 4.21 -8.00
C VAL A 312 19.71 4.78 -6.81
N ALA A 313 20.06 6.07 -6.83
CA ALA A 313 20.82 6.69 -5.77
C ALA A 313 20.09 6.61 -4.42
N SER A 314 18.81 6.94 -4.40
CA SER A 314 17.99 6.87 -3.18
C SER A 314 17.85 5.46 -2.63
N SER A 315 17.73 4.45 -3.50
CA SER A 315 17.69 3.04 -3.09
C SER A 315 19.03 2.55 -2.53
N ILE A 316 20.16 2.97 -3.13
CA ILE A 316 21.51 2.68 -2.59
C ILE A 316 21.65 3.30 -1.20
N CYS A 317 21.29 4.58 -1.04
CA CYS A 317 21.34 5.23 0.27
C CYS A 317 20.52 4.47 1.33
N SER A 318 19.30 4.06 1.00
CA SER A 318 18.47 3.27 1.92
C SER A 318 19.11 1.94 2.29
N ALA A 319 19.66 1.21 1.31
CA ALA A 319 20.35 -0.05 1.54
C ALA A 319 21.57 0.13 2.45
N LEU A 320 22.38 1.19 2.22
CA LEU A 320 23.56 1.50 3.05
C LEU A 320 23.16 1.88 4.48
N VAL A 321 22.10 2.65 4.68
CA VAL A 321 21.62 3.01 6.02
C VAL A 321 21.19 1.74 6.79
N TRP A 322 20.45 0.84 6.15
CA TRP A 322 20.07 -0.43 6.77
C TRP A 322 21.28 -1.33 7.03
N LEU A 323 22.28 -1.33 6.16
CA LEU A 323 23.53 -2.05 6.37
C LEU A 323 24.31 -1.48 7.58
N VAL A 324 24.42 -0.15 7.68
CA VAL A 324 25.01 0.50 8.85
C VAL A 324 24.26 0.15 10.11
N CYS A 325 22.92 0.16 10.09
CA CYS A 325 22.08 -0.25 11.23
C CYS A 325 22.37 -1.70 11.65
N LEU A 326 22.48 -2.63 10.69
CA LEU A 326 22.76 -4.04 10.93
C LEU A 326 24.15 -4.26 11.60
N ILE A 327 25.15 -3.52 11.15
CA ILE A 327 26.54 -3.62 11.66
C ILE A 327 26.66 -2.92 13.02
N TRP A 328 26.12 -1.71 13.13
CA TRP A 328 26.22 -0.90 14.36
C TRP A 328 25.42 -1.49 15.51
N ARG A 329 24.27 -2.10 15.24
CA ARG A 329 23.35 -2.68 16.25
C ARG A 329 23.10 -1.72 17.40
N PRO A 330 22.40 -0.58 17.16
CA PRO A 330 22.21 0.43 18.17
C PRO A 330 21.57 -0.15 19.43
N ALA A 331 22.18 0.06 20.58
CA ALA A 331 21.66 -0.36 21.87
C ALA A 331 20.42 0.45 22.27
N SER A 332 20.38 1.71 21.84
CA SER A 332 19.23 2.59 22.06
C SER A 332 18.22 2.47 20.93
N VAL A 333 16.93 2.43 21.27
CA VAL A 333 15.82 2.48 20.31
C VAL A 333 15.89 3.72 19.40
N TRP A 334 16.40 4.83 19.91
CA TRP A 334 16.51 6.09 19.13
C TRP A 334 17.56 6.01 18.03
N GLY A 335 18.62 5.21 18.23
CA GLY A 335 19.56 4.89 17.15
C GLY A 335 18.91 4.12 16.01
N PHE A 336 18.05 3.13 16.35
CA PHE A 336 17.25 2.41 15.36
C PHE A 336 16.24 3.33 14.66
N VAL A 337 15.54 4.19 15.41
CA VAL A 337 14.62 5.20 14.87
C VAL A 337 15.33 6.13 13.88
N ALA A 338 16.54 6.60 14.21
CA ALA A 338 17.33 7.44 13.31
C ALA A 338 17.66 6.71 11.99
N CYS A 339 18.11 5.46 12.05
CA CYS A 339 18.35 4.63 10.86
C CYS A 339 17.06 4.44 10.06
N TYR A 340 15.95 4.13 10.73
CA TYR A 340 14.65 3.97 10.10
C TYR A 340 14.22 5.22 9.33
N ILE A 341 14.33 6.41 9.95
CA ILE A 341 13.96 7.68 9.31
C ILE A 341 14.85 7.98 8.12
N LEU A 342 16.18 7.82 8.26
CA LEU A 342 17.14 8.06 7.17
C LEU A 342 16.87 7.11 5.98
N ALA A 343 16.62 5.84 6.24
CA ALA A 343 16.29 4.89 5.18
C ALA A 343 14.94 5.22 4.51
N ASN A 344 13.96 5.72 5.27
CA ASN A 344 12.66 6.13 4.73
C ASN A 344 12.75 7.36 3.82
N ILE A 345 13.77 8.23 3.95
CA ILE A 345 14.00 9.33 3.01
C ILE A 345 14.25 8.78 1.60
N GLY A 346 15.14 7.81 1.47
CA GLY A 346 15.42 7.20 0.16
C GLY A 346 14.20 6.48 -0.41
N MET A 347 13.47 5.71 0.41
CA MET A 347 12.22 5.06 0.00
C MET A 347 11.15 6.08 -0.40
N GLY A 348 11.06 7.21 0.30
CA GLY A 348 10.12 8.29 0.02
C GLY A 348 10.38 8.95 -1.34
N PHE A 349 11.64 9.20 -1.69
CA PHE A 349 12.01 9.68 -3.02
C PHE A 349 11.59 8.67 -4.10
N PHE A 350 11.90 7.40 -3.93
CA PHE A 350 11.51 6.36 -4.87
C PHE A 350 9.98 6.30 -5.05
N ASN A 351 9.22 6.23 -3.96
CA ASN A 351 7.75 6.17 -4.00
C ASN A 351 7.11 7.39 -4.69
N THR A 352 7.73 8.56 -4.57
CA THR A 352 7.22 9.78 -5.20
C THR A 352 7.44 9.79 -6.71
N ILE A 353 8.58 9.27 -7.19
CA ILE A 353 8.94 9.35 -8.61
C ILE A 353 8.50 8.15 -9.44
N ILE A 354 8.17 7.01 -8.82
CA ILE A 354 7.84 5.78 -9.54
C ILE A 354 6.64 5.95 -10.48
N TRP A 355 5.64 6.74 -10.08
CA TRP A 355 4.48 7.04 -10.91
C TRP A 355 4.85 7.82 -12.18
N ALA A 356 5.79 8.74 -12.07
CA ALA A 356 6.32 9.46 -13.23
C ALA A 356 7.19 8.55 -14.11
N MET A 357 7.88 7.55 -13.54
CA MET A 357 8.63 6.56 -14.32
C MET A 357 7.70 5.64 -15.12
N ILE A 358 6.50 5.33 -14.62
CA ILE A 358 5.51 4.56 -15.38
C ILE A 358 5.05 5.34 -16.62
N THR A 359 4.84 6.65 -16.49
CA THR A 359 4.51 7.51 -17.64
C THR A 359 5.63 7.47 -18.69
N ASP A 360 6.90 7.46 -18.28
CA ASP A 360 8.03 7.33 -19.20
C ASP A 360 8.04 5.97 -19.93
N VAL A 361 7.60 4.90 -19.25
CA VAL A 361 7.45 3.56 -19.90
C VAL A 361 6.33 3.57 -20.95
N ILE A 362 5.23 4.26 -20.68
CA ILE A 362 4.13 4.44 -21.63
C ILE A 362 4.60 5.21 -22.85
N ASP A 363 5.31 6.31 -22.65
CA ASP A 363 5.85 7.14 -23.71
C ASP A 363 6.91 6.37 -24.56
N ASP A 364 7.76 5.57 -23.93
CA ASP A 364 8.72 4.70 -24.63
C ASP A 364 8.01 3.62 -25.48
N ALA A 365 6.93 3.03 -24.94
CA ALA A 365 6.11 2.07 -25.67
C ALA A 365 5.45 2.73 -26.90
N GLU A 366 4.92 3.94 -26.76
CA GLU A 366 4.32 4.71 -27.87
C GLU A 366 5.36 5.07 -28.94
N VAL A 367 6.58 5.45 -28.55
CA VAL A 367 7.66 5.74 -29.49
C VAL A 367 8.03 4.49 -30.31
N ARG A 368 8.07 3.30 -29.68
CA ARG A 368 8.45 2.03 -30.33
C ARG A 368 7.34 1.44 -31.20
N SER A 369 6.12 1.38 -30.68
CA SER A 369 5.00 0.69 -31.32
C SER A 369 4.11 1.60 -32.17
N GLY A 370 4.17 2.89 -31.96
CA GLY A 370 3.23 3.87 -32.53
C GLY A 370 1.84 3.87 -31.86
N ILE A 371 1.61 2.98 -30.89
CA ILE A 371 0.34 2.82 -30.18
C ILE A 371 0.55 3.18 -28.71
N ARG A 372 -0.34 3.98 -28.15
CA ARG A 372 -0.33 4.34 -26.74
C ARG A 372 -1.14 3.32 -25.92
N GLU A 373 -0.47 2.62 -24.98
CA GLU A 373 -1.06 1.53 -24.19
C GLU A 373 -1.10 1.86 -22.69
N ASP A 374 -1.67 3.03 -22.30
CA ASP A 374 -1.74 3.47 -20.91
C ASP A 374 -2.39 2.43 -20.00
N GLY A 375 -3.55 1.90 -20.40
CA GLY A 375 -4.33 0.97 -19.59
C GLY A 375 -3.63 -0.36 -19.34
N THR A 376 -2.98 -0.92 -20.35
CA THR A 376 -2.25 -2.20 -20.25
C THR A 376 -1.06 -2.05 -19.29
N ILE A 377 -0.22 -1.05 -19.49
CA ILE A 377 0.99 -0.81 -18.68
C ILE A 377 0.60 -0.53 -17.22
N TYR A 378 -0.43 0.30 -17.00
CA TYR A 378 -0.89 0.60 -15.66
C TYR A 378 -1.48 -0.61 -14.94
N SER A 379 -2.24 -1.46 -15.64
CA SER A 379 -2.81 -2.70 -15.09
C SER A 379 -1.72 -3.70 -14.68
N VAL A 380 -0.71 -3.87 -15.52
CA VAL A 380 0.46 -4.72 -15.24
C VAL A 380 1.22 -4.22 -14.01
N TYR A 381 1.47 -2.93 -13.93
CA TYR A 381 2.12 -2.33 -12.76
C TYR A 381 1.28 -2.51 -11.48
N SER A 382 -0.02 -2.31 -11.55
CA SER A 382 -0.93 -2.51 -10.42
C SER A 382 -0.94 -3.96 -9.94
N PHE A 383 -0.91 -4.92 -10.87
CA PHE A 383 -0.77 -6.35 -10.56
C PHE A 383 0.57 -6.66 -9.88
N ALA A 384 1.68 -6.10 -10.38
CA ALA A 384 3.01 -6.26 -9.78
C ALA A 384 3.04 -5.75 -8.32
N ARG A 385 2.38 -4.64 -8.04
CA ARG A 385 2.24 -4.13 -6.67
C ARG A 385 1.53 -5.11 -5.74
N LYS A 386 0.48 -5.77 -6.22
CA LYS A 386 -0.23 -6.81 -5.43
C LYS A 386 0.65 -8.03 -5.17
N LEU A 387 1.45 -8.44 -6.14
CA LEU A 387 2.44 -9.50 -5.92
C LEU A 387 3.44 -9.13 -4.83
N GLY A 388 3.96 -7.89 -4.83
CA GLY A 388 4.84 -7.39 -3.78
C GLY A 388 4.19 -7.43 -2.40
N GLN A 389 2.91 -7.07 -2.29
CA GLN A 389 2.14 -7.17 -1.04
C GLN A 389 1.97 -8.62 -0.57
N ALA A 390 1.65 -9.53 -1.48
CA ALA A 390 1.48 -10.95 -1.19
C ALA A 390 2.80 -11.56 -0.68
N PHE A 391 3.88 -11.34 -1.41
CA PHE A 391 5.20 -11.86 -1.03
C PHE A 391 5.72 -11.28 0.28
N SER A 392 5.43 -10.01 0.59
CA SER A 392 5.81 -9.43 1.87
C SER A 392 5.17 -10.19 3.05
N SER A 393 3.86 -10.45 2.98
CA SER A 393 3.15 -11.17 4.05
C SER A 393 3.68 -12.58 4.23
N GLY A 394 3.90 -13.32 3.13
CA GLY A 394 4.49 -14.66 3.15
C GLY A 394 5.92 -14.66 3.69
N LEU A 395 6.74 -13.69 3.27
CA LEU A 395 8.13 -13.54 3.71
C LEU A 395 8.22 -13.31 5.21
N VAL A 396 7.47 -12.33 5.74
CA VAL A 396 7.48 -12.02 7.19
C VAL A 396 7.06 -13.23 8.01
N GLY A 397 5.96 -13.89 7.64
CA GLY A 397 5.49 -15.07 8.35
C GLY A 397 6.49 -16.22 8.33
N THR A 398 7.09 -16.49 7.17
CA THR A 398 8.11 -17.55 7.02
C THR A 398 9.35 -17.22 7.83
N LEU A 399 9.86 -16.01 7.76
CA LEU A 399 11.06 -15.60 8.51
C LEU A 399 10.84 -15.67 10.02
N LEU A 400 9.68 -15.21 10.52
CA LEU A 400 9.33 -15.35 11.93
C LEU A 400 9.21 -16.83 12.35
N GLY A 401 8.67 -17.69 11.49
CA GLY A 401 8.63 -19.12 11.72
C GLY A 401 10.00 -19.76 11.80
N ILE A 402 10.93 -19.38 10.90
CA ILE A 402 12.32 -19.91 10.88
C ILE A 402 13.07 -19.56 12.16
N ILE A 403 12.91 -18.36 12.71
CA ILE A 403 13.58 -17.98 13.97
C ILE A 403 12.87 -18.53 15.21
N GLY A 404 11.80 -19.31 15.05
CA GLY A 404 11.05 -19.91 16.14
C GLY A 404 10.22 -18.92 16.94
N TYR A 405 9.73 -17.86 16.32
CA TYR A 405 8.89 -16.85 16.98
C TYR A 405 7.55 -17.44 17.42
N THR A 406 7.26 -17.37 18.71
CA THR A 406 5.98 -17.65 19.35
C THR A 406 5.76 -16.63 20.47
N GLU A 407 4.55 -16.54 21.03
CA GLU A 407 4.31 -15.71 22.23
C GLU A 407 5.29 -16.05 23.37
N ALA A 408 5.54 -17.34 23.62
CA ALA A 408 6.43 -17.80 24.68
C ALA A 408 7.91 -17.45 24.45
N THR A 409 8.39 -17.48 23.20
CA THR A 409 9.79 -17.22 22.82
C THR A 409 10.04 -15.77 22.38
N ALA A 410 9.02 -14.93 22.36
CA ALA A 410 9.04 -13.58 21.80
C ALA A 410 10.14 -12.66 22.36
N PHE A 411 10.61 -12.94 23.57
CA PHE A 411 11.67 -12.17 24.28
C PHE A 411 12.97 -12.93 24.44
N ASP A 412 13.08 -14.13 23.89
CA ASP A 412 14.34 -14.90 23.94
C ASP A 412 15.45 -14.16 23.17
N PRO A 413 16.68 -14.13 23.71
CA PRO A 413 17.79 -13.40 23.08
C PRO A 413 18.08 -13.84 21.63
N ALA A 414 17.90 -15.12 21.31
CA ALA A 414 18.08 -15.64 19.95
C ALA A 414 16.99 -15.14 19.01
N VAL A 415 15.73 -15.12 19.46
CA VAL A 415 14.57 -14.68 18.67
C VAL A 415 14.60 -13.16 18.47
N THR A 416 14.87 -12.38 19.52
CA THR A 416 14.97 -10.91 19.41
C THR A 416 16.12 -10.48 18.50
N ARG A 417 17.26 -11.19 18.55
CA ARG A 417 18.35 -10.99 17.59
C ARG A 417 17.93 -11.35 16.16
N GLY A 418 17.17 -12.43 15.99
CA GLY A 418 16.59 -12.83 14.71
C GLY A 418 15.66 -11.75 14.15
N ILE A 419 14.75 -11.20 14.96
CA ILE A 419 13.84 -10.12 14.59
C ILE A 419 14.62 -8.89 14.10
N PHE A 420 15.64 -8.47 14.87
CA PHE A 420 16.46 -7.32 14.49
C PHE A 420 17.20 -7.55 13.16
N ASN A 421 17.82 -8.72 13.01
CA ASN A 421 18.53 -9.07 11.77
C ASN A 421 17.58 -9.06 10.55
N MET A 422 16.39 -9.65 10.67
CA MET A 422 15.40 -9.66 9.60
C MET A 422 14.94 -8.26 9.24
N ALA A 423 14.69 -7.41 10.25
CA ALA A 423 14.25 -6.02 10.03
C ALA A 423 15.28 -5.18 9.26
N CYS A 424 16.58 -5.54 9.36
CA CYS A 424 17.63 -4.88 8.60
C CYS A 424 17.93 -5.58 7.26
N ILE A 425 18.04 -6.92 7.24
CA ILE A 425 18.47 -7.68 6.05
C ILE A 425 17.40 -7.66 4.94
N ALA A 426 16.12 -7.82 5.31
CA ALA A 426 15.05 -7.86 4.30
C ALA A 426 14.98 -6.58 3.45
N PRO A 427 14.99 -5.35 4.03
CA PRO A 427 15.02 -4.15 3.22
C PRO A 427 16.35 -3.96 2.46
N ILE A 428 17.51 -4.41 3.00
CA ILE A 428 18.78 -4.36 2.26
C ILE A 428 18.64 -5.15 0.97
N ILE A 429 18.20 -6.40 1.05
CA ILE A 429 18.01 -7.27 -0.13
C ILE A 429 17.02 -6.61 -1.10
N GLY A 430 15.89 -6.12 -0.59
CA GLY A 430 14.89 -5.47 -1.42
C GLY A 430 15.42 -4.25 -2.18
N PHE A 431 16.14 -3.35 -1.50
CA PHE A 431 16.72 -2.18 -2.16
C PHE A 431 17.84 -2.54 -3.13
N VAL A 432 18.65 -3.55 -2.83
CA VAL A 432 19.65 -4.08 -3.78
C VAL A 432 18.96 -4.62 -5.03
N CYS A 433 17.88 -5.38 -4.88
CA CYS A 433 17.11 -5.90 -6.02
C CYS A 433 16.47 -4.77 -6.85
N ILE A 434 16.00 -3.69 -6.20
CA ILE A 434 15.51 -2.49 -6.90
C ILE A 434 16.63 -1.86 -7.73
N VAL A 435 17.82 -1.67 -7.15
CA VAL A 435 18.99 -1.12 -7.86
C VAL A 435 19.35 -1.99 -9.05
N LEU A 436 19.45 -3.29 -8.87
CA LEU A 436 19.75 -4.25 -9.95
C LEU A 436 18.68 -4.18 -11.08
N ALA A 437 17.40 -4.16 -10.71
CA ALA A 437 16.31 -4.04 -11.68
C ALA A 437 16.40 -2.73 -12.48
N LEU A 438 16.63 -1.60 -11.80
CA LEU A 438 16.72 -0.30 -12.48
C LEU A 438 17.98 -0.16 -13.31
N VAL A 439 19.11 -0.66 -12.87
CA VAL A 439 20.38 -0.55 -13.61
C VAL A 439 20.37 -1.46 -14.84
N PHE A 440 20.00 -2.74 -14.67
CA PHE A 440 20.14 -3.74 -15.72
C PHE A 440 18.90 -3.93 -16.59
N LEU A 441 17.69 -3.76 -16.05
CA LEU A 441 16.45 -4.00 -16.79
C LEU A 441 15.79 -2.71 -17.29
N TYR A 442 15.88 -1.58 -16.56
CA TYR A 442 15.21 -0.35 -16.93
C TYR A 442 16.13 0.58 -17.76
N PRO A 443 15.90 0.70 -19.10
CA PRO A 443 16.82 1.42 -20.00
C PRO A 443 16.60 2.93 -20.04
N LEU A 444 15.51 3.46 -19.43
CA LEU A 444 15.08 4.85 -19.57
C LEU A 444 15.86 5.77 -18.61
N ASN A 445 17.07 6.14 -18.98
CA ASN A 445 17.84 7.20 -18.33
C ASN A 445 17.32 8.59 -18.74
N LYS A 446 17.81 9.66 -18.10
CA LYS A 446 17.39 11.04 -18.38
C LYS A 446 17.42 11.36 -19.87
N LYS A 447 18.55 11.07 -20.55
CA LYS A 447 18.73 11.35 -21.98
C LYS A 447 17.70 10.63 -22.84
N LYS A 448 17.45 9.34 -22.55
CA LYS A 448 16.48 8.55 -23.31
C LYS A 448 15.05 9.04 -23.14
N VAL A 449 14.69 9.48 -21.94
CA VAL A 449 13.37 10.10 -21.67
C VAL A 449 13.22 11.40 -22.45
N GLU A 450 14.24 12.26 -22.46
CA GLU A 450 14.23 13.51 -23.24
C GLU A 450 14.11 13.24 -24.75
N GLU A 451 14.82 12.24 -25.29
CA GLU A 451 14.70 11.79 -26.68
C GLU A 451 13.28 11.32 -27.01
N ASN A 452 12.64 10.51 -26.13
CA ASN A 452 11.30 10.02 -26.33
C ASN A 452 10.27 11.16 -26.33
N VAL A 453 10.40 12.11 -25.42
CA VAL A 453 9.51 13.30 -25.36
C VAL A 453 9.65 14.12 -26.63
N ALA A 454 10.85 14.38 -27.11
CA ALA A 454 11.11 15.11 -28.36
C ALA A 454 10.51 14.40 -29.58
N ALA A 455 10.69 13.05 -29.66
CA ALA A 455 10.14 12.24 -30.75
C ALA A 455 8.59 12.27 -30.78
N LEU A 456 7.94 12.19 -29.61
CA LEU A 456 6.49 12.28 -29.51
C LEU A 456 5.97 13.67 -29.86
N ALA A 457 6.66 14.73 -29.44
CA ALA A 457 6.32 16.12 -29.80
C ALA A 457 6.41 16.32 -31.32
N ALA A 458 7.46 15.84 -31.97
CA ALA A 458 7.62 15.92 -33.43
C ALA A 458 6.48 15.17 -34.16
N ARG A 459 6.11 13.97 -33.71
CA ARG A 459 4.98 13.21 -34.31
C ARG A 459 3.62 13.89 -34.14
N ARG A 460 3.39 14.60 -33.04
CA ARG A 460 2.13 15.33 -32.78
C ARG A 460 2.04 16.62 -33.60
N ASN A 461 3.16 17.26 -33.88
CA ASN A 461 3.22 18.47 -34.72
C ASN A 461 3.16 18.17 -36.22
N SER A 462 3.42 16.93 -36.63
CA SER A 462 3.35 16.50 -38.04
C SER A 462 1.96 15.93 -38.46
N LYS A 463 1.04 15.80 -37.51
CA LYS A 463 -0.38 15.47 -37.72
C LYS A 463 -1.25 16.72 -37.64
#